data_3bc028c5320ab2e3989c91ddaa320b4e
#
_entry.id   3bc028c5320ab2e3989c91ddaa320b4e
#
_cell.length_a   1.000
_cell.length_b   1.000
_cell.length_c   1.000
_cell.angle_alpha   90.00
_cell.angle_beta   90.00
_cell.angle_gamma   90.00
#
_symmetry.space_group_name_H-M   'P 1'
#
loop_
_entity.id
_entity.type
_entity.pdbx_description
1 polymer ?
#
loop_
_entity_poly.entity_id
_entity_poly.type
_entity_poly.pdbx_seq_one_letter_code
_entity_poly.pdbx_strand_id
1 'polypeptide(L)'
;MLDIKRIKEDPEKVKAGLRAKEVNCDQEVDRILALDKERRDIIFATEQMKAEQNKVSKTIPQLKKAGEDTAPVFQRMGELKSQIAANDETLRTVEAEYRTLMLSLPNLPDEDLKPGGKENNEPLRYFGEPHKFDFPPKHHVDLCTDLGFIDYTRGVKLAG
;
A
#
# COMPACT_ATOMS: atom_id res chain seq x y z
N MET A 1 4.65 -0.85 -7.08
CA MET A 1 3.56 -1.21 -6.16
C MET A 1 2.26 -1.18 -6.93
N LEU A 2 1.44 -2.21 -6.81
CA LEU A 2 0.15 -2.31 -7.50
C LEU A 2 -0.82 -1.25 -6.98
N ASP A 3 -1.60 -0.61 -7.88
CA ASP A 3 -2.60 0.40 -7.48
C ASP A 3 -3.89 -0.28 -7.02
N ILE A 4 -4.43 0.16 -5.88
CA ILE A 4 -5.71 -0.31 -5.35
C ILE A 4 -6.88 -0.11 -6.33
N LYS A 5 -6.84 0.93 -7.16
CA LYS A 5 -7.86 1.15 -8.18
C LYS A 5 -7.93 -0.01 -9.15
N ARG A 6 -6.76 -0.49 -9.63
CA ARG A 6 -6.66 -1.63 -10.52
C ARG A 6 -7.19 -2.93 -9.89
N ILE A 7 -6.90 -3.11 -8.57
CA ILE A 7 -7.43 -4.27 -7.83
C ILE A 7 -8.97 -4.20 -7.73
N LYS A 8 -9.53 -3.01 -7.52
CA LYS A 8 -10.98 -2.81 -7.39
C LYS A 8 -11.75 -2.92 -8.70
N GLU A 9 -11.13 -2.51 -9.81
CA GLU A 9 -11.75 -2.58 -11.14
C GLU A 9 -11.97 -4.02 -11.60
N ASP A 10 -10.97 -4.88 -11.42
CA ASP A 10 -11.07 -6.30 -11.80
C ASP A 10 -10.20 -7.17 -10.89
N PRO A 11 -10.72 -7.58 -9.72
CA PRO A 11 -9.99 -8.42 -8.78
C PRO A 11 -9.59 -9.77 -9.36
N GLU A 12 -10.45 -10.37 -10.18
CA GLU A 12 -10.19 -11.70 -10.76
C GLU A 12 -9.09 -11.65 -11.80
N LYS A 13 -9.02 -10.61 -12.61
CA LYS A 13 -7.91 -10.36 -13.54
C LYS A 13 -6.59 -10.18 -12.79
N VAL A 14 -6.60 -9.45 -11.66
CA VAL A 14 -5.43 -9.28 -10.80
C VAL A 14 -4.97 -10.62 -10.23
N LYS A 15 -5.88 -11.42 -9.67
CA LYS A 15 -5.57 -12.76 -9.15
C LYS A 15 -5.00 -13.67 -10.26
N ALA A 16 -5.61 -13.65 -11.44
CA ALA A 16 -5.13 -14.43 -12.58
C ALA A 16 -3.70 -14.02 -13.00
N GLY A 17 -3.41 -12.73 -13.07
CA GLY A 17 -2.08 -12.22 -13.38
C GLY A 17 -1.03 -12.60 -12.33
N LEU A 18 -1.39 -12.61 -11.02
CA LEU A 18 -0.51 -13.07 -9.96
C LEU A 18 -0.23 -14.58 -10.04
N ARG A 19 -1.27 -15.39 -10.34
CA ARG A 19 -1.10 -16.83 -10.57
C ARG A 19 -0.23 -17.11 -11.79
N ALA A 20 -0.28 -16.29 -12.84
CA ALA A 20 0.61 -16.40 -14.00
C ALA A 20 2.09 -16.18 -13.65
N LYS A 21 2.38 -15.49 -12.55
CA LYS A 21 3.74 -15.39 -11.94
C LYS A 21 4.05 -16.53 -10.96
N GLU A 22 3.22 -17.57 -10.91
CA GLU A 22 3.32 -18.69 -9.96
C GLU A 22 3.21 -18.26 -8.48
N VAL A 23 2.57 -17.09 -8.23
CA VAL A 23 2.33 -16.57 -6.89
C VAL A 23 0.84 -16.59 -6.59
N ASN A 24 0.43 -17.40 -5.62
CA ASN A 24 -0.97 -17.42 -5.18
C ASN A 24 -1.17 -16.40 -4.07
N CYS A 25 -1.79 -15.28 -4.42
CA CYS A 25 -2.14 -14.17 -3.51
C CYS A 25 -3.65 -13.90 -3.51
N ASP A 26 -4.48 -14.89 -3.79
CA ASP A 26 -5.93 -14.70 -3.87
C ASP A 26 -6.52 -14.18 -2.56
N GLN A 27 -6.11 -14.77 -1.43
CA GLN A 27 -6.56 -14.38 -0.10
C GLN A 27 -6.09 -12.97 0.30
N GLU A 28 -4.86 -12.62 -0.04
CA GLU A 28 -4.30 -11.30 0.19
C GLU A 28 -5.06 -10.23 -0.61
N VAL A 29 -5.39 -10.50 -1.86
CA VAL A 29 -6.21 -9.60 -2.70
C VAL A 29 -7.59 -9.37 -2.08
N ASP A 30 -8.28 -10.45 -1.66
CA ASP A 30 -9.59 -10.33 -1.02
C ASP A 30 -9.50 -9.58 0.31
N ARG A 31 -8.46 -9.86 1.11
CA ARG A 31 -8.24 -9.15 2.38
C ARG A 31 -7.96 -7.66 2.16
N ILE A 32 -7.17 -7.29 1.16
CA ILE A 32 -6.90 -5.90 0.79
C ILE A 32 -8.19 -5.17 0.43
N LEU A 33 -9.08 -5.78 -0.34
CA LEU A 33 -10.37 -5.19 -0.69
C LEU A 33 -11.27 -4.98 0.53
N ALA A 34 -11.29 -5.95 1.46
CA ALA A 34 -12.01 -5.84 2.72
C ALA A 34 -11.47 -4.70 3.59
N LEU A 35 -10.15 -4.61 3.74
CA LEU A 35 -9.47 -3.56 4.50
C LEU A 35 -9.67 -2.17 3.87
N ASP A 36 -9.64 -2.05 2.53
CA ASP A 36 -9.92 -0.77 1.87
C ASP A 36 -11.35 -0.30 2.14
N LYS A 37 -12.31 -1.23 2.16
CA LYS A 37 -13.69 -0.90 2.53
C LYS A 37 -13.80 -0.48 3.99
N GLU A 38 -13.27 -1.29 4.91
CA GLU A 38 -13.26 -1.02 6.35
C GLU A 38 -12.63 0.34 6.67
N ARG A 39 -11.47 0.63 6.08
CA ARG A 39 -10.78 1.91 6.21
C ARG A 39 -11.66 3.09 5.81
N ARG A 40 -12.34 3.00 4.66
CA ARG A 40 -13.23 4.07 4.18
C ARG A 40 -14.45 4.25 5.08
N ASP A 41 -15.01 3.16 5.57
CA ASP A 41 -16.18 3.21 6.47
C ASP A 41 -15.80 3.87 7.81
N ILE A 42 -14.64 3.55 8.38
CA ILE A 42 -14.12 4.17 9.60
C ILE A 42 -13.85 5.66 9.38
N ILE A 43 -13.19 6.05 8.28
CA ILE A 43 -12.91 7.45 7.95
C ILE A 43 -14.22 8.23 7.85
N PHE A 44 -15.19 7.70 7.09
CA PHE A 44 -16.49 8.35 6.93
C PHE A 44 -17.21 8.53 8.27
N ALA A 45 -17.29 7.49 9.10
CA ALA A 45 -17.91 7.57 10.42
C ALA A 45 -17.20 8.60 11.32
N THR A 46 -15.88 8.62 11.29
CA THR A 46 -15.09 9.58 12.07
C THR A 46 -15.30 11.02 11.63
N GLU A 47 -15.40 11.26 10.32
CA GLU A 47 -15.71 12.59 9.77
C GLU A 47 -17.11 13.06 10.17
N GLN A 48 -18.11 12.18 10.17
CA GLN A 48 -19.46 12.49 10.66
C GLN A 48 -19.44 12.87 12.14
N MET A 49 -18.71 12.12 12.98
CA MET A 49 -18.56 12.43 14.40
C MET A 49 -17.85 13.78 14.65
N LYS A 50 -16.79 14.07 13.87
CA LYS A 50 -16.10 15.36 13.92
C LYS A 50 -17.00 16.51 13.49
N ALA A 51 -17.84 16.31 12.46
CA ALA A 51 -18.82 17.30 12.02
C ALA A 51 -19.89 17.55 13.09
N GLU A 52 -20.40 16.48 13.73
CA GLU A 52 -21.34 16.59 14.84
C GLU A 52 -20.72 17.35 16.04
N GLN A 53 -19.48 16.96 16.42
CA GLN A 53 -18.76 17.63 17.51
C GLN A 53 -18.61 19.13 17.25
N ASN A 54 -18.31 19.53 16.01
CA ASN A 54 -18.23 20.93 15.61
C ASN A 54 -19.57 21.66 15.70
N LYS A 55 -20.68 21.00 15.31
CA LYS A 55 -22.04 21.57 15.44
C LYS A 55 -22.41 21.76 16.90
N VAL A 56 -22.21 20.71 17.72
CA VAL A 56 -22.52 20.73 19.14
C VAL A 56 -21.70 21.81 19.89
N SER A 57 -20.41 21.93 19.56
CA SER A 57 -19.53 22.95 20.15
C SER A 57 -20.03 24.38 19.88
N LYS A 58 -20.61 24.65 18.71
CA LYS A 58 -21.15 25.98 18.35
C LYS A 58 -22.40 26.36 19.12
N THR A 59 -23.12 25.41 19.71
CA THR A 59 -24.33 25.70 20.52
C THR A 59 -24.01 26.15 21.93
N ILE A 60 -22.82 25.80 22.46
CA ILE A 60 -22.43 26.10 23.84
C ILE A 60 -22.53 27.61 24.20
N PRO A 61 -22.02 28.54 23.36
CA PRO A 61 -22.12 29.99 23.71
C PRO A 61 -23.56 30.46 23.74
N GLN A 62 -24.46 29.91 22.93
CA GLN A 62 -25.87 30.26 22.87
C GLN A 62 -26.61 29.77 24.12
N LEU A 63 -26.41 28.50 24.52
CA LEU A 63 -26.98 27.93 25.73
C LEU A 63 -26.52 28.65 26.98
N LYS A 64 -25.21 29.00 27.07
CA LYS A 64 -24.71 29.83 28.19
C LYS A 64 -25.37 31.19 28.28
N LYS A 65 -25.61 31.87 27.15
CA LYS A 65 -26.27 33.16 27.12
C LYS A 65 -27.78 33.06 27.53
N ALA A 66 -28.42 31.92 27.18
CA ALA A 66 -29.80 31.64 27.56
C ALA A 66 -29.96 31.16 29.01
N GLY A 67 -28.85 30.89 29.72
CA GLY A 67 -28.89 30.34 31.09
C GLY A 67 -29.31 28.89 31.16
N GLU A 68 -29.21 28.15 30.00
CA GLU A 68 -29.57 26.75 29.91
C GLU A 68 -28.45 25.83 30.39
N ASP A 69 -28.80 24.61 30.82
CA ASP A 69 -27.84 23.63 31.29
C ASP A 69 -26.99 23.11 30.10
N THR A 70 -25.68 23.28 30.24
CA THR A 70 -24.70 22.83 29.24
C THR A 70 -24.12 21.44 29.55
N ALA A 71 -24.46 20.80 30.66
CA ALA A 71 -23.91 19.51 31.06
C ALA A 71 -24.19 18.40 30.04
N PRO A 72 -25.40 18.26 29.44
CA PRO A 72 -25.67 17.25 28.41
C PRO A 72 -24.80 17.44 27.15
N VAL A 73 -24.53 18.69 26.80
CA VAL A 73 -23.69 19.03 25.64
C VAL A 73 -22.23 18.60 25.88
N PHE A 74 -21.70 18.86 27.05
CA PHE A 74 -20.36 18.42 27.43
C PHE A 74 -20.25 16.90 27.51
N GLN A 75 -21.28 16.22 28.04
CA GLN A 75 -21.33 14.77 28.05
C GLN A 75 -21.27 14.22 26.61
N ARG A 76 -22.12 14.72 25.70
CA ARG A 76 -22.14 14.30 24.29
C ARG A 76 -20.80 14.54 23.62
N MET A 77 -20.15 15.68 23.86
CA MET A 77 -18.80 15.96 23.34
C MET A 77 -17.77 14.97 23.87
N GLY A 78 -17.86 14.58 25.14
CA GLY A 78 -16.99 13.55 25.73
C GLY A 78 -17.15 12.20 25.07
N GLU A 79 -18.41 11.76 24.83
CA GLU A 79 -18.74 10.51 24.11
C GLU A 79 -18.16 10.52 22.69
N LEU A 80 -18.42 11.59 21.91
CA LEU A 80 -17.88 11.75 20.56
C LEU A 80 -16.36 11.72 20.53
N LYS A 81 -15.71 12.40 21.48
CA LYS A 81 -14.24 12.38 21.58
C LYS A 81 -13.70 10.97 21.83
N SER A 82 -14.35 10.22 22.71
CA SER A 82 -13.96 8.84 23.00
C SER A 82 -14.14 7.92 21.80
N GLN A 83 -15.26 8.06 21.07
CA GLN A 83 -15.54 7.27 19.84
C GLN A 83 -14.56 7.62 18.72
N ILE A 84 -14.24 8.90 18.52
CA ILE A 84 -13.24 9.34 17.52
C ILE A 84 -11.88 8.73 17.86
N ALA A 85 -11.46 8.76 19.13
CA ALA A 85 -10.18 8.18 19.54
C ALA A 85 -10.13 6.66 19.31
N ALA A 86 -11.22 5.94 19.59
CA ALA A 86 -11.33 4.51 19.32
C ALA A 86 -11.25 4.21 17.81
N ASN A 87 -11.95 4.99 16.98
CA ASN A 87 -11.90 4.86 15.53
C ASN A 87 -10.50 5.17 14.97
N ASP A 88 -9.82 6.19 15.47
CA ASP A 88 -8.46 6.55 15.04
C ASP A 88 -7.47 5.41 15.36
N GLU A 89 -7.61 4.71 16.50
CA GLU A 89 -6.77 3.55 16.84
C GLU A 89 -7.08 2.34 15.95
N THR A 90 -8.37 2.06 15.70
CA THR A 90 -8.79 1.00 14.78
C THR A 90 -8.27 1.28 13.36
N LEU A 91 -8.41 2.53 12.90
CA LEU A 91 -7.91 2.95 11.60
C LEU A 91 -6.41 2.73 11.46
N ARG A 92 -5.62 3.05 12.48
CA ARG A 92 -4.17 2.82 12.49
C ARG A 92 -3.82 1.34 12.28
N THR A 93 -4.54 0.45 12.96
CA THR A 93 -4.35 -1.00 12.83
C THR A 93 -4.71 -1.49 11.43
N VAL A 94 -5.87 -1.06 10.91
CA VAL A 94 -6.34 -1.41 9.56
C VAL A 94 -5.36 -0.90 8.48
N GLU A 95 -4.88 0.33 8.61
CA GLU A 95 -3.92 0.91 7.67
C GLU A 95 -2.55 0.21 7.70
N ALA A 96 -2.10 -0.21 8.87
CA ALA A 96 -0.85 -0.96 8.99
C ALA A 96 -0.93 -2.32 8.29
N GLU A 97 -2.01 -3.08 8.50
CA GLU A 97 -2.26 -4.35 7.82
C GLU A 97 -2.41 -4.14 6.31
N TYR A 98 -3.26 -3.18 5.90
CA TYR A 98 -3.46 -2.83 4.50
C TYR A 98 -2.14 -2.52 3.79
N ARG A 99 -1.31 -1.67 4.39
CA ARG A 99 0.00 -1.30 3.84
C ARG A 99 0.92 -2.51 3.70
N THR A 100 0.97 -3.36 4.71
CA THR A 100 1.81 -4.57 4.70
C THR A 100 1.42 -5.49 3.54
N LEU A 101 0.12 -5.76 3.37
CA LEU A 101 -0.38 -6.60 2.29
C LEU A 101 -0.15 -5.96 0.91
N MET A 102 -0.41 -4.65 0.77
CA MET A 102 -0.14 -3.94 -0.50
C MET A 102 1.32 -3.97 -0.91
N LEU A 103 2.25 -3.94 0.05
CA LEU A 103 3.68 -4.02 -0.21
C LEU A 103 4.15 -5.44 -0.55
N SER A 104 3.44 -6.47 -0.08
CA SER A 104 3.79 -7.86 -0.37
C SER A 104 3.37 -8.31 -1.77
N LEU A 105 2.36 -7.65 -2.38
CA LEU A 105 1.91 -8.02 -3.70
C LEU A 105 2.95 -7.69 -4.78
N PRO A 106 3.34 -8.65 -5.62
CA PRO A 106 4.19 -8.37 -6.78
C PRO A 106 3.41 -7.60 -7.86
N ASN A 107 4.13 -6.93 -8.76
CA ASN A 107 3.51 -6.32 -9.94
C ASN A 107 2.96 -7.39 -10.89
N LEU A 108 1.89 -7.05 -11.61
CA LEU A 108 1.34 -7.93 -12.62
C LEU A 108 2.28 -8.03 -13.83
N PRO A 109 2.37 -9.21 -14.47
CA PRO A 109 3.01 -9.34 -15.77
C PRO A 109 2.12 -8.73 -16.86
N ASP A 110 2.69 -8.46 -18.02
CA ASP A 110 1.92 -8.15 -19.22
C ASP A 110 1.24 -9.44 -19.73
N GLU A 111 0.11 -9.26 -20.43
CA GLU A 111 -0.77 -10.38 -20.82
C GLU A 111 -0.15 -11.30 -21.88
N ASP A 112 0.82 -10.81 -22.66
CA ASP A 112 1.54 -11.51 -23.71
C ASP A 112 2.75 -12.31 -23.19
N LEU A 113 3.09 -12.17 -21.90
CA LEU A 113 4.21 -12.90 -21.30
C LEU A 113 3.81 -14.35 -20.96
N LYS A 114 4.65 -15.30 -21.36
CA LYS A 114 4.46 -16.69 -20.96
C LYS A 114 4.72 -16.88 -19.46
N PRO A 115 3.83 -17.59 -18.75
CA PRO A 115 4.06 -17.98 -17.36
C PRO A 115 5.30 -18.85 -17.21
N GLY A 116 5.96 -18.79 -16.05
CA GLY A 116 7.09 -19.64 -15.67
C GLY A 116 8.40 -18.88 -15.48
N GLY A 117 9.50 -19.62 -15.41
CA GLY A 117 10.83 -19.12 -15.15
C GLY A 117 11.61 -18.67 -16.41
N LYS A 118 12.92 -18.57 -16.27
CA LYS A 118 13.83 -18.09 -17.32
C LYS A 118 13.81 -18.96 -18.59
N GLU A 119 13.45 -20.22 -18.46
CA GLU A 119 13.33 -21.19 -19.55
C GLU A 119 12.23 -20.80 -20.55
N ASN A 120 11.25 -20.00 -20.11
CA ASN A 120 10.14 -19.54 -20.95
C ASN A 120 10.40 -18.16 -21.57
N ASN A 121 11.60 -17.58 -21.37
CA ASN A 121 11.96 -16.32 -21.99
C ASN A 121 12.06 -16.47 -23.50
N GLU A 122 11.32 -15.65 -24.26
CA GLU A 122 11.37 -15.58 -25.69
C GLU A 122 12.13 -14.35 -26.16
N PRO A 123 13.23 -14.50 -26.91
CA PRO A 123 13.91 -13.36 -27.51
C PRO A 123 13.02 -12.73 -28.59
N LEU A 124 12.63 -11.48 -28.43
CA LEU A 124 11.83 -10.74 -29.40
C LEU A 124 12.63 -10.36 -30.64
N ARG A 125 13.93 -10.12 -30.49
CA ARG A 125 14.83 -9.71 -31.57
C ARG A 125 16.28 -10.01 -31.22
N TYR A 126 17.01 -10.47 -32.23
CA TYR A 126 18.46 -10.60 -32.18
C TYR A 126 19.11 -9.45 -32.97
N PHE A 127 20.23 -8.94 -32.49
CA PHE A 127 21.08 -8.00 -33.20
C PHE A 127 22.54 -8.36 -32.99
N GLY A 128 23.25 -8.66 -34.09
CA GLY A 128 24.64 -9.13 -34.05
C GLY A 128 24.77 -10.53 -33.43
N GLU A 129 25.99 -10.93 -33.24
CA GLU A 129 26.35 -12.20 -32.56
C GLU A 129 27.09 -11.91 -31.25
N PRO A 130 26.79 -12.65 -30.16
CA PRO A 130 27.55 -12.54 -28.93
C PRO A 130 29.03 -12.85 -29.17
N HIS A 131 29.90 -12.00 -28.66
CA HIS A 131 31.35 -12.25 -28.73
C HIS A 131 31.71 -13.53 -27.97
N LYS A 132 32.51 -14.42 -28.61
CA LYS A 132 33.02 -15.61 -27.98
C LYS A 132 34.40 -15.31 -27.40
N PHE A 133 34.51 -15.41 -26.09
CA PHE A 133 35.78 -15.26 -25.38
C PHE A 133 36.51 -16.62 -25.37
N ASP A 134 37.82 -16.59 -25.50
CA ASP A 134 38.73 -17.73 -25.33
C ASP A 134 39.15 -17.96 -23.87
N PHE A 135 38.64 -17.13 -22.96
CA PHE A 135 38.84 -17.18 -21.51
C PHE A 135 37.52 -17.11 -20.78
N PRO A 136 37.41 -17.57 -19.52
CA PRO A 136 36.21 -17.40 -18.72
C PRO A 136 35.99 -15.92 -18.37
N PRO A 137 34.90 -15.28 -18.83
CA PRO A 137 34.63 -13.86 -18.53
C PRO A 137 34.28 -13.68 -17.05
N LYS A 138 34.85 -12.64 -16.42
CA LYS A 138 34.45 -12.24 -15.06
C LYS A 138 33.01 -11.79 -15.02
N HIS A 139 32.36 -12.00 -13.89
CA HIS A 139 31.03 -11.42 -13.63
C HIS A 139 31.10 -9.89 -13.63
N HIS A 140 30.05 -9.21 -14.10
CA HIS A 140 30.04 -7.75 -14.25
C HIS A 140 30.32 -7.01 -12.92
N VAL A 141 29.84 -7.55 -11.78
CA VAL A 141 30.09 -6.97 -10.44
C VAL A 141 31.57 -7.01 -10.10
N ASP A 142 32.24 -8.16 -10.32
CA ASP A 142 33.69 -8.33 -10.04
C ASP A 142 34.52 -7.42 -10.94
N LEU A 143 34.16 -7.39 -12.23
CA LEU A 143 34.83 -6.53 -13.21
C LEU A 143 34.71 -5.05 -12.85
N CYS A 144 33.51 -4.58 -12.52
CA CYS A 144 33.28 -3.18 -12.15
C CYS A 144 33.94 -2.82 -10.81
N THR A 145 34.03 -3.76 -9.87
CA THR A 145 34.73 -3.57 -8.60
C THR A 145 36.24 -3.48 -8.82
N ASP A 146 36.82 -4.40 -9.60
CA ASP A 146 38.23 -4.41 -9.93
C ASP A 146 38.68 -3.14 -10.67
N LEU A 147 37.81 -2.62 -11.56
CA LEU A 147 38.07 -1.39 -12.30
C LEU A 147 37.70 -0.11 -11.51
N GLY A 148 37.21 -0.22 -10.30
CA GLY A 148 36.81 0.93 -9.47
C GLY A 148 35.58 1.68 -9.96
N PHE A 149 34.73 1.08 -10.83
CA PHE A 149 33.48 1.68 -11.31
C PHE A 149 32.35 1.57 -10.31
N ILE A 150 32.42 0.59 -9.39
CA ILE A 150 31.47 0.40 -8.29
C ILE A 150 32.22 0.48 -6.97
N ASP A 151 31.74 1.36 -6.09
CA ASP A 151 32.22 1.50 -4.71
C ASP A 151 31.05 1.26 -3.74
N TYR A 152 30.88 0.02 -3.31
CA TYR A 152 29.82 -0.35 -2.38
C TYR A 152 29.96 0.34 -1.03
N THR A 153 31.18 0.57 -0.56
CA THR A 153 31.43 1.21 0.75
C THR A 153 30.94 2.66 0.76
N ARG A 154 31.19 3.39 -0.32
CA ARG A 154 30.69 4.76 -0.48
C ARG A 154 29.19 4.77 -0.79
N GLY A 155 28.71 3.82 -1.61
CA GLY A 155 27.30 3.67 -1.93
C GLY A 155 26.43 3.50 -0.69
N VAL A 156 26.81 2.63 0.23
CA VAL A 156 26.09 2.41 1.50
C VAL A 156 26.09 3.66 2.39
N LYS A 157 27.15 4.47 2.40
CA LYS A 157 27.18 5.74 3.15
C LYS A 157 26.20 6.77 2.62
N LEU A 158 25.82 6.70 1.33
CA LEU A 158 24.92 7.66 0.68
C LEU A 158 23.46 7.18 0.68
N ALA A 159 23.24 5.89 0.55
CA ALA A 159 21.89 5.31 0.35
C ALA A 159 21.37 4.47 1.52
N GLY A 160 22.18 4.16 2.49
CA GLY A 160 21.81 3.38 3.68
C GLY A 160 22.01 1.88 3.51
#